data_ef4c808cd3eab6afeafbb7b78e957d77
#
_entry.id   ef4c808cd3eab6afeafbb7b78e957d77
#
_cell.length_a   1.000
_cell.length_b   1.000
_cell.length_c   1.000
_cell.angle_alpha   90.00
_cell.angle_beta   90.00
_cell.angle_gamma   90.00
#
_symmetry.space_group_name_H-M   'P 1'
#
loop_
_entity.id
_entity.type
_entity.pdbx_description
1 polymer ?
#
loop_
_entity_poly.entity_id
_entity_poly.type
_entity_poly.pdbx_seq_one_letter_code
_entity_poly.pdbx_strand_id
1 'polypeptide(L)'
;GHSMGGVLARLMVSDSGDQLWESVLERYNISQQREQKLRQKIEPYVIFDAMPQPTRAIFIAAPHRGTPYAENRFARFVSGLIRLPATVLSRVTEIGQLLVNPDEASNEPLVASINSIKNLSDQDPFVRESSKLPISSKVTYHSIMGNDTPGVILEASSDGVVPYASAKLDGAASELVVNSWHSVQENPE
;
A
#
# COMPACT_ATOMS: atom_id res chain seq x y z
N GLY A 1 -9.72 3.80 7.87
CA GLY A 1 -9.58 2.74 6.86
C GLY A 1 -9.16 1.43 7.50
N HIS A 2 -9.81 0.32 7.13
CA HIS A 2 -9.48 -1.02 7.60
C HIS A 2 -8.69 -1.78 6.54
N SER A 3 -7.67 -2.55 6.97
CA SER A 3 -6.89 -3.42 6.10
C SER A 3 -6.30 -2.66 4.91
N MET A 4 -6.44 -3.14 3.68
CA MET A 4 -6.02 -2.43 2.46
C MET A 4 -6.65 -1.03 2.33
N GLY A 5 -7.90 -0.83 2.80
CA GLY A 5 -8.52 0.50 2.87
C GLY A 5 -7.75 1.47 3.76
N GLY A 6 -7.01 0.97 4.75
CA GLY A 6 -6.09 1.78 5.56
C GLY A 6 -4.84 2.19 4.80
N VAL A 7 -4.29 1.31 3.95
CA VAL A 7 -3.16 1.65 3.07
C VAL A 7 -3.57 2.73 2.07
N LEU A 8 -4.73 2.58 1.44
CA LEU A 8 -5.26 3.59 0.52
C LEU A 8 -5.53 4.93 1.23
N ALA A 9 -6.14 4.88 2.43
CA ALA A 9 -6.39 6.08 3.22
C ALA A 9 -5.07 6.79 3.61
N ARG A 10 -4.00 6.04 3.85
CA ARG A 10 -2.68 6.62 4.11
C ARG A 10 -2.15 7.38 2.90
N LEU A 11 -2.25 6.84 1.69
CA LEU A 11 -1.85 7.54 0.48
C LEU A 11 -2.62 8.87 0.31
N MET A 12 -3.91 8.89 0.66
CA MET A 12 -4.74 10.10 0.58
C MET A 12 -4.28 11.22 1.55
N VAL A 13 -3.55 10.88 2.59
CA VAL A 13 -3.08 11.83 3.61
C VAL A 13 -1.56 11.99 3.63
N SER A 14 -0.87 11.45 2.62
CA SER A 14 0.59 11.54 2.48
C SER A 14 0.97 12.46 1.34
N ASP A 15 2.15 13.07 1.46
CA ASP A 15 2.80 13.83 0.40
C ASP A 15 3.88 12.94 -0.23
N SER A 16 3.81 12.69 -1.55
CA SER A 16 4.79 11.81 -2.21
C SER A 16 6.10 12.53 -2.56
N GLY A 17 6.06 13.84 -2.79
CA GLY A 17 7.18 14.54 -3.41
C GLY A 17 7.61 13.80 -4.68
N ASP A 18 8.91 13.75 -4.92
CA ASP A 18 9.50 13.00 -6.03
C ASP A 18 9.85 11.53 -5.67
N GLN A 19 9.64 11.09 -4.42
CA GLN A 19 10.14 9.81 -3.92
C GLN A 19 9.64 8.60 -4.73
N LEU A 20 8.35 8.55 -5.04
CA LEU A 20 7.82 7.46 -5.85
C LEU A 20 8.28 7.55 -7.31
N TRP A 21 8.45 8.75 -7.85
CA TRP A 21 8.97 8.95 -9.18
C TRP A 21 10.42 8.46 -9.30
N GLU A 22 11.28 8.82 -8.37
CA GLU A 22 12.67 8.35 -8.31
C GLU A 22 12.74 6.83 -8.21
N SER A 23 11.90 6.23 -7.40
CA SER A 23 11.78 4.77 -7.29
C SER A 23 11.37 4.10 -8.61
N VAL A 24 10.49 4.72 -9.39
CA VAL A 24 10.11 4.25 -10.74
C VAL A 24 11.30 4.33 -11.69
N LEU A 25 12.03 5.45 -11.71
CA LEU A 25 13.20 5.62 -12.58
C LEU A 25 14.28 4.57 -12.29
N GLU A 26 14.58 4.37 -11.02
CA GLU A 26 15.59 3.41 -10.58
C GLU A 26 15.19 1.98 -10.94
N ARG A 27 13.95 1.59 -10.61
CA ARG A 27 13.46 0.22 -10.83
C ARG A 27 13.45 -0.20 -12.29
N TYR A 28 13.04 0.67 -13.19
CA TYR A 28 12.88 0.35 -14.60
C TYR A 28 14.07 0.82 -15.46
N ASN A 29 15.16 1.26 -14.81
CA ASN A 29 16.39 1.73 -15.48
C ASN A 29 16.09 2.65 -16.66
N ILE A 30 15.26 3.67 -16.42
CA ILE A 30 14.71 4.54 -17.46
C ILE A 30 15.80 5.52 -17.93
N SER A 31 16.12 5.51 -19.22
CA SER A 31 17.05 6.46 -19.80
C SER A 31 16.49 7.90 -19.80
N GLN A 32 17.38 8.90 -19.71
CA GLN A 32 17.00 10.32 -19.75
C GLN A 32 16.11 10.70 -20.96
N GLN A 33 16.31 10.05 -22.09
CA GLN A 33 15.49 10.30 -23.31
C GLN A 33 14.05 9.80 -23.17
N ARG A 34 13.83 8.72 -22.39
CA ARG A 34 12.50 8.18 -22.11
C ARG A 34 11.86 8.87 -20.92
N GLU A 35 12.65 9.37 -19.98
CA GLU A 35 12.18 9.99 -18.75
C GLU A 35 11.18 11.11 -19.02
N GLN A 36 11.50 12.04 -19.92
CA GLN A 36 10.65 13.18 -20.22
C GLN A 36 9.26 12.77 -20.76
N LYS A 37 9.22 11.74 -21.61
CA LYS A 37 7.96 11.20 -22.17
C LYS A 37 7.14 10.46 -21.12
N LEU A 38 7.81 9.71 -20.26
CA LEU A 38 7.18 8.96 -19.18
C LEU A 38 6.66 9.90 -18.10
N ARG A 39 7.42 10.93 -17.73
CA ARG A 39 7.05 11.89 -16.70
C ARG A 39 5.69 12.50 -16.99
N GLN A 40 5.43 12.98 -18.20
CA GLN A 40 4.14 13.56 -18.58
C GLN A 40 2.95 12.62 -18.39
N LYS A 41 3.17 11.30 -18.49
CA LYS A 41 2.10 10.31 -18.40
C LYS A 41 1.94 9.69 -17.02
N ILE A 42 3.03 9.54 -16.28
CA ILE A 42 3.07 8.81 -15.01
C ILE A 42 3.08 9.73 -13.80
N GLU A 43 3.67 10.93 -13.93
CA GLU A 43 3.75 11.92 -12.86
C GLU A 43 2.43 12.13 -12.10
N PRO A 44 1.25 12.27 -12.74
CA PRO A 44 0.00 12.46 -12.03
C PRO A 44 -0.42 11.31 -11.10
N TYR A 45 0.23 10.16 -11.23
CA TYR A 45 -0.06 8.96 -10.41
C TYR A 45 0.95 8.70 -9.31
N VAL A 46 2.14 9.30 -9.42
CA VAL A 46 3.26 9.05 -8.49
C VAL A 46 3.73 10.31 -7.77
N ILE A 47 3.35 11.50 -8.26
CA ILE A 47 3.60 12.78 -7.59
C ILE A 47 2.26 13.38 -7.20
N PHE A 48 2.01 13.44 -5.90
CA PHE A 48 0.76 13.95 -5.34
C PHE A 48 0.97 14.54 -3.95
N ASP A 49 0.11 15.46 -3.59
CA ASP A 49 0.01 16.04 -2.27
C ASP A 49 -1.13 15.38 -1.48
N ALA A 50 -1.02 15.42 -0.16
CA ALA A 50 -2.09 15.00 0.73
C ALA A 50 -3.39 15.77 0.42
N MET A 51 -4.51 15.07 0.44
CA MET A 51 -5.82 15.70 0.29
C MET A 51 -6.01 16.76 1.38
N PRO A 52 -6.50 17.97 1.03
CA PRO A 52 -6.58 19.06 1.99
C PRO A 52 -7.71 18.93 3.03
N GLN A 53 -8.71 18.06 2.77
CA GLN A 53 -9.88 17.93 3.61
C GLN A 53 -9.67 17.08 4.87
N PRO A 54 -8.94 15.93 4.85
CA PRO A 54 -8.75 15.11 6.03
C PRO A 54 -7.86 15.83 7.05
N THR A 55 -8.38 16.03 8.26
CA THR A 55 -7.60 16.51 9.41
C THR A 55 -7.28 15.39 10.40
N ARG A 56 -7.93 14.24 10.23
CA ARG A 56 -7.75 13.05 11.07
C ARG A 56 -7.86 11.77 10.25
N ALA A 57 -6.98 10.80 10.55
CA ALA A 57 -7.01 9.47 9.97
C ALA A 57 -6.98 8.41 11.06
N ILE A 58 -7.74 7.33 10.87
CA ILE A 58 -7.74 6.15 11.75
C ILE A 58 -7.45 4.94 10.87
N PHE A 59 -6.35 4.26 11.18
CA PHE A 59 -5.91 3.07 10.48
C PHE A 59 -6.19 1.84 11.35
N ILE A 60 -6.96 0.89 10.82
CA ILE A 60 -7.39 -0.30 11.55
C ILE A 60 -6.81 -1.52 10.84
N ALA A 61 -5.94 -2.26 11.51
CA ALA A 61 -5.29 -3.46 10.99
C ALA A 61 -4.72 -3.26 9.56
N ALA A 62 -4.13 -2.10 9.29
CA ALA A 62 -3.68 -1.72 7.95
C ALA A 62 -2.24 -2.20 7.71
N PRO A 63 -1.99 -3.01 6.65
CA PRO A 63 -0.66 -3.51 6.33
C PRO A 63 0.20 -2.44 5.63
N HIS A 64 0.59 -1.40 6.35
CA HIS A 64 1.35 -0.27 5.77
C HIS A 64 2.69 -0.69 5.15
N ARG A 65 3.32 -1.75 5.66
CA ARG A 65 4.56 -2.33 5.14
C ARG A 65 4.35 -3.68 4.45
N GLY A 66 3.10 -3.95 4.06
CA GLY A 66 2.72 -5.21 3.44
C GLY A 66 2.57 -6.36 4.44
N THR A 67 2.34 -7.54 3.91
CA THR A 67 2.19 -8.76 4.71
C THR A 67 2.82 -9.96 3.99
N PRO A 68 3.55 -10.82 4.71
CA PRO A 68 4.07 -12.08 4.16
C PRO A 68 2.94 -13.09 3.88
N TYR A 69 1.74 -12.87 4.41
CA TYR A 69 0.57 -13.75 4.25
C TYR A 69 -0.30 -13.40 3.04
N ALA A 70 0.15 -12.44 2.19
CA ALA A 70 -0.62 -11.97 1.04
C ALA A 70 -1.04 -13.10 0.08
N GLU A 71 -0.28 -14.19 0.02
CA GLU A 71 -0.55 -15.29 -0.93
C GLU A 71 -1.65 -16.27 -0.48
N ASN A 72 -1.95 -16.43 0.81
CA ASN A 72 -2.81 -17.51 1.31
C ASN A 72 -4.11 -17.06 2.01
N ARG A 73 -4.03 -16.41 3.16
CA ARG A 73 -5.21 -16.04 3.97
C ARG A 73 -5.77 -14.69 3.55
N PHE A 74 -4.88 -13.73 3.35
CA PHE A 74 -5.22 -12.40 2.90
C PHE A 74 -5.80 -12.42 1.48
N ALA A 75 -5.27 -13.27 0.60
CA ALA A 75 -5.78 -13.49 -0.74
C ALA A 75 -7.28 -13.85 -0.76
N ARG A 76 -7.71 -14.72 0.13
CA ARG A 76 -9.12 -15.12 0.25
C ARG A 76 -10.00 -14.01 0.81
N PHE A 77 -9.48 -13.19 1.71
CA PHE A 77 -10.21 -12.06 2.28
C PHE A 77 -10.38 -10.93 1.25
N VAL A 78 -9.33 -10.59 0.53
CA VAL A 78 -9.32 -9.47 -0.43
C VAL A 78 -9.95 -9.83 -1.77
N SER A 79 -9.84 -11.07 -2.24
CA SER A 79 -10.40 -11.51 -3.52
C SER A 79 -11.93 -11.35 -3.62
N GLY A 80 -12.61 -11.29 -2.48
CA GLY A 80 -14.05 -11.00 -2.41
C GLY A 80 -14.40 -9.51 -2.41
N LEU A 81 -13.44 -8.62 -2.15
CA LEU A 81 -13.70 -7.21 -1.86
C LEU A 81 -13.42 -6.26 -3.03
N ILE A 82 -12.58 -6.63 -4.02
CA ILE A 82 -12.13 -5.67 -5.03
C ILE A 82 -12.39 -6.18 -6.43
N ARG A 83 -13.36 -5.54 -7.08
CA ARG A 83 -13.48 -5.51 -8.53
C ARG A 83 -13.07 -4.12 -9.00
N LEU A 84 -11.86 -3.98 -9.54
CA LEU A 84 -11.45 -2.73 -10.16
C LEU A 84 -12.34 -2.44 -11.37
N PRO A 85 -12.88 -1.20 -11.51
CA PRO A 85 -13.57 -0.79 -12.71
C PRO A 85 -12.67 -0.99 -13.95
N ALA A 86 -13.26 -1.36 -15.08
CA ALA A 86 -12.52 -1.60 -16.33
C ALA A 86 -11.68 -0.38 -16.76
N THR A 87 -12.15 0.82 -16.46
CA THR A 87 -11.44 2.09 -16.72
C THR A 87 -10.14 2.21 -15.91
N VAL A 88 -10.13 1.73 -14.66
CA VAL A 88 -8.90 1.71 -13.83
C VAL A 88 -7.95 0.65 -14.37
N LEU A 89 -8.45 -0.53 -14.71
CA LEU A 89 -7.64 -1.62 -15.24
C LEU A 89 -6.97 -1.23 -16.57
N SER A 90 -7.68 -0.54 -17.47
CA SER A 90 -7.10 -0.07 -18.75
C SER A 90 -5.99 0.96 -18.53
N ARG A 91 -6.16 1.88 -17.58
CA ARG A 91 -5.12 2.87 -17.24
C ARG A 91 -3.86 2.22 -16.67
N VAL A 92 -4.02 1.28 -15.76
CA VAL A 92 -2.90 0.56 -15.17
C VAL A 92 -2.15 -0.26 -16.24
N THR A 93 -2.88 -0.88 -17.18
CA THR A 93 -2.28 -1.60 -18.32
C THR A 93 -1.49 -0.66 -19.23
N GLU A 94 -2.05 0.52 -19.55
CA GLU A 94 -1.38 1.53 -20.36
C GLU A 94 -0.07 2.00 -19.71
N ILE A 95 -0.11 2.34 -18.42
CA ILE A 95 1.07 2.75 -17.65
C ILE A 95 2.12 1.63 -17.64
N GLY A 96 1.68 0.41 -17.40
CA GLY A 96 2.58 -0.73 -17.37
C GLY A 96 3.30 -0.96 -18.70
N GLN A 97 2.59 -0.86 -19.81
CA GLN A 97 3.21 -0.96 -21.15
C GLN A 97 4.24 0.14 -21.43
N LEU A 98 4.07 1.32 -20.84
CA LEU A 98 5.03 2.42 -20.97
C LEU A 98 6.31 2.18 -20.15
N LEU A 99 6.22 1.43 -19.04
CA LEU A 99 7.34 1.15 -18.16
C LEU A 99 8.23 0.01 -18.69
N VAL A 100 7.65 -0.96 -19.38
CA VAL A 100 8.41 -2.10 -19.93
C VAL A 100 9.27 -1.65 -21.11
N ASN A 101 10.54 -2.07 -21.11
CA ASN A 101 11.42 -1.87 -22.25
C ASN A 101 10.91 -2.72 -23.44
N PRO A 102 10.76 -2.15 -24.64
CA PRO A 102 10.36 -2.93 -25.83
C PRO A 102 11.30 -4.10 -26.12
N ASP A 103 12.58 -3.95 -25.75
CA ASP A 103 13.63 -4.95 -25.98
C ASP A 103 13.68 -6.05 -24.90
N GLU A 104 12.99 -5.85 -23.78
CA GLU A 104 12.93 -6.79 -22.64
C GLU A 104 11.53 -7.39 -22.44
N ALA A 105 10.68 -7.34 -23.46
CA ALA A 105 9.31 -7.84 -23.38
C ALA A 105 9.29 -9.33 -23.01
N SER A 106 9.27 -9.60 -21.72
CA SER A 106 8.92 -10.92 -21.20
C SER A 106 7.47 -11.20 -21.63
N ASN A 107 7.20 -12.41 -22.14
CA ASN A 107 5.89 -12.85 -22.60
C ASN A 107 4.82 -12.98 -21.49
N GLU A 108 5.08 -12.49 -20.28
CA GLU A 108 4.13 -12.44 -19.19
C GLU A 108 3.22 -11.22 -19.38
N PRO A 109 1.89 -11.42 -19.47
CA PRO A 109 0.98 -10.29 -19.54
C PRO A 109 1.10 -9.46 -18.25
N LEU A 110 1.45 -8.18 -18.40
CA LEU A 110 1.58 -7.25 -17.26
C LEU A 110 0.30 -7.23 -16.38
N VAL A 111 -0.85 -7.49 -16.99
CA VAL A 111 -2.15 -7.62 -16.31
C VAL A 111 -2.16 -8.77 -15.29
N ALA A 112 -1.40 -9.83 -15.50
CA ALA A 112 -1.29 -10.94 -14.57
C ALA A 112 -0.49 -10.60 -13.30
N SER A 113 0.37 -9.58 -13.36
CA SER A 113 1.15 -9.09 -12.21
C SER A 113 0.39 -8.04 -11.38
N ILE A 114 -0.67 -7.44 -11.94
CA ILE A 114 -1.52 -6.47 -11.24
C ILE A 114 -2.65 -7.21 -10.53
N ASN A 115 -2.25 -8.01 -9.58
CA ASN A 115 -3.20 -8.63 -8.67
C ASN A 115 -3.14 -7.86 -7.35
N SER A 116 -4.25 -7.26 -6.93
CA SER A 116 -4.36 -6.47 -5.69
C SER A 116 -3.86 -7.22 -4.44
N ILE A 117 -3.76 -8.53 -4.52
CA ILE A 117 -3.27 -9.41 -3.47
C ILE A 117 -1.74 -9.42 -3.45
N LYS A 118 -1.09 -9.56 -4.61
CA LYS A 118 0.37 -9.47 -4.71
C LYS A 118 0.88 -8.08 -4.35
N ASN A 119 0.08 -7.05 -4.63
CA ASN A 119 0.41 -5.65 -4.37
C ASN A 119 0.36 -5.28 -2.87
N LEU A 120 0.00 -6.19 -1.97
CA LEU A 120 0.12 -6.01 -0.52
C LEU A 120 1.18 -6.93 0.09
N SER A 121 1.96 -7.61 -0.73
CA SER A 121 3.15 -8.33 -0.26
C SER A 121 4.15 -7.35 0.34
N ASP A 122 4.80 -7.74 1.43
CA ASP A 122 5.93 -7.02 2.01
C ASP A 122 7.16 -6.99 1.09
N GLN A 123 7.14 -7.79 0.02
CA GLN A 123 8.16 -7.79 -1.03
C GLN A 123 7.81 -6.85 -2.20
N ASP A 124 6.56 -6.34 -2.26
CA ASP A 124 6.17 -5.43 -3.34
C ASP A 124 6.89 -4.08 -3.21
N PRO A 125 7.61 -3.63 -4.24
CA PRO A 125 8.38 -2.39 -4.19
C PRO A 125 7.52 -1.15 -4.01
N PHE A 126 6.31 -1.11 -4.57
CA PHE A 126 5.40 0.01 -4.37
C PHE A 126 4.97 0.11 -2.91
N VAL A 127 4.64 -1.03 -2.27
CA VAL A 127 4.31 -1.08 -0.83
C VAL A 127 5.49 -0.59 0.00
N ARG A 128 6.69 -1.05 -0.31
CA ARG A 128 7.92 -0.63 0.39
C ARG A 128 8.15 0.88 0.28
N GLU A 129 8.08 1.42 -0.93
CA GLU A 129 8.32 2.86 -1.14
C GLU A 129 7.17 3.71 -0.59
N SER A 130 5.93 3.34 -0.85
CA SER A 130 4.78 4.07 -0.30
C SER A 130 4.72 4.03 1.24
N SER A 131 5.27 2.98 1.86
CA SER A 131 5.37 2.90 3.32
C SER A 131 6.33 3.93 3.94
N LYS A 132 7.21 4.52 3.17
CA LYS A 132 8.14 5.55 3.61
C LYS A 132 7.60 6.98 3.46
N LEU A 133 6.50 7.15 2.72
CA LEU A 133 5.91 8.47 2.49
C LEU A 133 5.49 9.11 3.82
N PRO A 134 5.79 10.39 4.02
CA PRO A 134 5.37 11.10 5.21
C PRO A 134 3.86 11.34 5.17
N ILE A 135 3.20 11.13 6.30
CA ILE A 135 1.84 11.62 6.50
C ILE A 135 1.91 13.12 6.70
N SER A 136 1.05 13.87 6.04
CA SER A 136 1.01 15.32 6.13
C SER A 136 0.89 15.79 7.58
N SER A 137 1.68 16.79 7.96
CA SER A 137 1.68 17.38 9.31
C SER A 137 0.34 18.00 9.71
N LYS A 138 -0.57 18.20 8.76
CA LYS A 138 -1.93 18.70 9.00
C LYS A 138 -2.88 17.61 9.49
N VAL A 139 -2.47 16.34 9.45
CA VAL A 139 -3.31 15.18 9.75
C VAL A 139 -2.87 14.56 11.06
N THR A 140 -3.77 14.54 12.04
CA THR A 140 -3.60 13.72 13.24
C THR A 140 -4.04 12.30 12.92
N TYR A 141 -3.19 11.30 13.20
CA TYR A 141 -3.53 9.92 12.89
C TYR A 141 -3.42 9.01 14.10
N HIS A 142 -4.20 7.92 14.05
CA HIS A 142 -4.34 6.91 15.08
C HIS A 142 -4.22 5.53 14.46
N SER A 143 -3.70 4.56 15.21
CA SER A 143 -3.55 3.18 14.76
C SER A 143 -4.26 2.23 15.73
N ILE A 144 -5.07 1.32 15.17
CA ILE A 144 -5.72 0.23 15.90
C ILE A 144 -5.24 -1.07 15.27
N MET A 145 -4.70 -1.98 16.07
CA MET A 145 -4.10 -3.23 15.61
C MET A 145 -4.69 -4.42 16.34
N GLY A 146 -4.85 -5.54 15.63
CA GLY A 146 -5.23 -6.80 16.24
C GLY A 146 -3.99 -7.59 16.69
N ASN A 147 -4.16 -8.38 17.75
CA ASN A 147 -3.21 -9.39 18.18
C ASN A 147 -3.95 -10.69 18.45
N ASP A 148 -3.74 -11.69 17.59
CA ASP A 148 -4.28 -13.05 17.70
C ASP A 148 -3.16 -14.08 17.97
N THR A 149 -2.08 -13.63 18.61
CA THR A 149 -0.91 -14.46 18.95
C THR A 149 -0.61 -14.44 20.44
N PRO A 150 -1.41 -15.11 21.27
CA PRO A 150 -1.24 -15.10 22.72
C PRO A 150 0.15 -15.65 23.11
N GLY A 151 0.81 -14.94 24.04
CA GLY A 151 2.14 -15.34 24.53
C GLY A 151 3.32 -14.91 23.64
N VAL A 152 3.07 -14.26 22.53
CA VAL A 152 4.11 -13.68 21.68
C VAL A 152 4.35 -12.22 22.08
N ILE A 153 5.60 -11.78 22.07
CA ILE A 153 5.92 -10.36 22.30
C ILE A 153 5.26 -9.50 21.21
N LEU A 154 4.85 -8.29 21.58
CA LEU A 154 4.04 -7.43 20.72
C LEU A 154 4.68 -7.17 19.35
N GLU A 155 5.99 -6.92 19.31
CA GLU A 155 6.75 -6.64 18.08
C GLU A 155 6.73 -7.81 17.08
N ALA A 156 6.57 -9.03 17.57
CA ALA A 156 6.49 -10.24 16.75
C ALA A 156 5.04 -10.74 16.59
N SER A 157 4.06 -10.03 17.13
CA SER A 157 2.66 -10.42 17.11
C SER A 157 2.00 -10.15 15.75
N SER A 158 0.83 -10.72 15.56
CA SER A 158 0.01 -10.57 14.35
C SER A 158 -1.47 -10.76 14.68
N ASP A 159 -2.33 -10.17 13.89
CA ASP A 159 -3.77 -10.46 13.88
C ASP A 159 -4.12 -11.71 13.03
N GLY A 160 -3.13 -12.53 12.68
CA GLY A 160 -3.24 -13.69 11.81
C GLY A 160 -3.14 -13.37 10.32
N VAL A 161 -3.13 -12.09 9.93
CA VAL A 161 -3.01 -11.59 8.56
C VAL A 161 -1.94 -10.50 8.45
N VAL A 162 -1.98 -9.52 9.33
CA VAL A 162 -1.08 -8.36 9.34
C VAL A 162 -0.18 -8.43 10.56
N PRO A 163 1.16 -8.47 10.39
CA PRO A 163 2.09 -8.34 11.48
C PRO A 163 1.96 -6.97 12.17
N TYR A 164 2.08 -6.93 13.49
CA TYR A 164 2.12 -5.68 14.26
C TYR A 164 3.14 -4.68 13.68
N ALA A 165 4.35 -5.14 13.36
CA ALA A 165 5.40 -4.31 12.77
C ALA A 165 5.00 -3.68 11.43
N SER A 166 4.08 -4.29 10.66
CA SER A 166 3.54 -3.73 9.43
C SER A 166 2.45 -2.69 9.68
N ALA A 167 1.61 -2.91 10.70
CA ALA A 167 0.49 -2.03 11.02
C ALA A 167 0.90 -0.80 11.84
N LYS A 168 1.97 -0.91 12.62
CA LYS A 168 2.49 0.18 13.45
C LYS A 168 2.95 1.37 12.62
N LEU A 169 2.56 2.56 13.04
CA LEU A 169 3.00 3.83 12.47
C LEU A 169 3.68 4.69 13.53
N ASP A 170 4.92 5.08 13.25
CA ASP A 170 5.64 6.02 14.09
C ASP A 170 4.96 7.41 14.02
N GLY A 171 4.87 8.10 15.16
CA GLY A 171 4.24 9.40 15.25
C GLY A 171 2.70 9.38 15.34
N ALA A 172 2.05 8.21 15.47
CA ALA A 172 0.63 8.13 15.74
C ALA A 172 0.29 8.84 17.07
N ALA A 173 -0.76 9.66 17.07
CA ALA A 173 -1.23 10.36 18.26
C ALA A 173 -1.77 9.39 19.33
N SER A 174 -2.27 8.24 18.89
CA SER A 174 -2.57 7.10 19.78
C SER A 174 -2.45 5.78 19.03
N GLU A 175 -2.17 4.74 19.80
CA GLU A 175 -2.08 3.37 19.35
C GLU A 175 -2.93 2.50 20.28
N LEU A 176 -3.75 1.62 19.71
CA LEU A 176 -4.53 0.64 20.45
C LEU A 176 -4.26 -0.75 19.88
N VAL A 177 -3.93 -1.68 20.75
CA VAL A 177 -3.80 -3.10 20.40
C VAL A 177 -4.93 -3.86 21.06
N VAL A 178 -5.72 -4.56 20.26
CA VAL A 178 -6.90 -5.32 20.70
C VAL A 178 -6.62 -6.81 20.55
N ASN A 179 -7.01 -7.61 21.54
CA ASN A 179 -6.94 -9.07 21.42
C ASN A 179 -8.00 -9.57 20.44
N SER A 180 -7.65 -9.56 19.17
CA SER A 180 -8.56 -9.88 18.06
C SER A 180 -7.79 -10.36 16.87
N TRP A 181 -8.45 -11.17 16.05
CA TRP A 181 -8.01 -11.44 14.70
C TRP A 181 -8.25 -10.23 13.78
N HIS A 182 -7.99 -10.36 12.49
CA HIS A 182 -7.95 -9.27 11.51
C HIS A 182 -9.22 -8.39 11.42
N SER A 183 -10.41 -8.92 11.73
CA SER A 183 -11.66 -8.12 11.78
C SER A 183 -11.79 -7.33 13.08
N VAL A 184 -10.77 -6.56 13.41
CA VAL A 184 -10.67 -5.78 14.67
C VAL A 184 -11.88 -4.87 14.88
N GLN A 185 -12.47 -4.32 13.80
CA GLN A 185 -13.65 -3.45 13.86
C GLN A 185 -14.92 -4.16 14.37
N GLU A 186 -14.91 -5.49 14.44
CA GLU A 186 -16.03 -6.29 14.96
C GLU A 186 -15.86 -6.63 16.45
N ASN A 187 -14.70 -6.29 17.03
CA ASN A 187 -14.44 -6.53 18.44
C ASN A 187 -15.25 -5.54 19.30
N PRO A 188 -15.96 -6.01 20.35
CA PRO A 188 -16.76 -5.16 21.23
C PRO A 188 -15.94 -4.31 22.22
N GLU A 189 -14.62 -4.55 22.35
CA GLU A 189 -13.71 -3.71 23.12
C GLU A 189 -13.36 -2.46 22.31
#